data_cab506d219431142ef700e31e4e0e883
#
_entry.id   cab506d219431142ef700e31e4e0e883
#
_cell.length_a   1.000
_cell.length_b   1.000
_cell.length_c   1.000
_cell.angle_alpha   90.00
_cell.angle_beta   90.00
_cell.angle_gamma   90.00
#
_symmetry.space_group_name_H-M   'P 1'
#
loop_
_entity.id
_entity.type
_entity.pdbx_description
1 polymer ?
#
loop_
_entity_poly.entity_id
_entity_poly.type
_entity_poly.pdbx_seq_one_letter_code
_entity_poly.pdbx_strand_id
1 'polypeptide(L)'
;MLTPNLTEACRILDLDYHKVDLSEEGLVAICEALSDMGPSRIVITGLQQGDLIFNYIFEKNKTSELLSTRKIGGDRSGTGDVFSSIVTGALIQGQDFKTAVKRAVTFLDKAIAYTAQMEPPWNYGICFEEYLEEI
;
A
#
# COMPACT_ATOMS: atom_id res chain seq x y z
N MET A 1 11.27 6.92 -0.26
CA MET A 1 9.98 6.24 -0.53
C MET A 1 8.94 6.66 0.50
N LEU A 2 7.67 6.81 0.09
CA LEU A 2 6.52 6.97 0.99
C LEU A 2 5.45 5.93 0.64
N THR A 3 4.74 5.42 1.67
CA THR A 3 3.66 4.44 1.50
C THR A 3 2.42 4.86 2.29
N PRO A 4 1.90 6.09 2.09
CA PRO A 4 0.76 6.59 2.83
C PRO A 4 -0.54 5.89 2.40
N ASN A 5 -1.48 5.73 3.31
CA ASN A 5 -2.87 5.60 2.92
C ASN A 5 -3.43 6.96 2.47
N LEU A 6 -4.64 6.98 1.90
CA LEU A 6 -5.22 8.22 1.38
C LEU A 6 -5.39 9.30 2.46
N THR A 7 -5.80 8.91 3.68
CA THR A 7 -5.98 9.85 4.79
C THR A 7 -4.66 10.49 5.20
N GLU A 8 -3.59 9.70 5.25
CA GLU A 8 -2.23 10.19 5.54
C GLU A 8 -1.73 11.12 4.43
N ALA A 9 -1.91 10.73 3.15
CA ALA A 9 -1.55 11.58 2.01
C ALA A 9 -2.26 12.94 2.06
N CYS A 10 -3.58 12.94 2.32
CA CYS A 10 -4.35 14.17 2.46
C CYS A 10 -3.84 15.04 3.62
N ARG A 11 -3.51 14.44 4.76
CA ARG A 11 -2.97 15.18 5.91
C ARG A 11 -1.60 15.80 5.64
N ILE A 12 -0.72 15.07 4.94
CA ILE A 12 0.60 15.58 4.57
C ILE A 12 0.48 16.79 3.64
N LEU A 13 -0.50 16.78 2.73
CA LEU A 13 -0.71 17.83 1.73
C LEU A 13 -1.73 18.88 2.14
N ASP A 14 -2.30 18.81 3.33
CA ASP A 14 -3.38 19.69 3.82
C ASP A 14 -4.61 19.71 2.88
N LEU A 15 -5.00 18.54 2.38
CA LEU A 15 -6.15 18.35 1.50
C LEU A 15 -7.39 17.90 2.28
N ASP A 16 -8.57 18.35 1.84
CA ASP A 16 -9.85 17.85 2.34
C ASP A 16 -10.13 16.45 1.75
N TYR A 17 -10.03 15.40 2.60
CA TYR A 17 -10.27 14.01 2.22
C TYR A 17 -11.58 13.78 1.44
N HIS A 18 -12.65 14.52 1.77
CA HIS A 18 -13.96 14.35 1.13
C HIS A 18 -14.09 15.01 -0.24
N LYS A 19 -13.08 15.80 -0.64
CA LYS A 19 -13.05 16.52 -1.92
C LYS A 19 -11.94 16.05 -2.85
N VAL A 20 -11.19 15.03 -2.44
CA VAL A 20 -10.08 14.50 -3.24
C VAL A 20 -10.62 13.82 -4.49
N ASP A 21 -10.02 14.18 -5.62
CA ASP A 21 -10.24 13.48 -6.87
C ASP A 21 -9.46 12.16 -6.87
N LEU A 22 -10.19 11.05 -7.00
CA LEU A 22 -9.62 9.69 -7.08
C LEU A 22 -9.53 9.17 -8.52
N SER A 23 -9.72 10.03 -9.52
CA SER A 23 -9.36 9.72 -10.91
C SER A 23 -7.85 9.45 -11.03
N GLU A 24 -7.43 8.90 -12.15
CA GLU A 24 -6.00 8.70 -12.41
C GLU A 24 -5.24 10.03 -12.36
N GLU A 25 -5.79 11.09 -12.93
CA GLU A 25 -5.22 12.44 -12.92
C GLU A 25 -5.11 12.99 -11.50
N GLY A 26 -6.13 12.79 -10.66
CA GLY A 26 -6.13 13.22 -9.26
C GLY A 26 -5.08 12.47 -8.44
N LEU A 27 -4.96 11.15 -8.61
CA LEU A 27 -3.94 10.34 -7.93
C LEU A 27 -2.52 10.72 -8.37
N VAL A 28 -2.31 11.00 -9.68
CA VAL A 28 -1.03 11.52 -10.17
C VAL A 28 -0.69 12.84 -9.48
N ALA A 29 -1.62 13.79 -9.44
CA ALA A 29 -1.39 15.10 -8.83
C ALA A 29 -1.01 14.99 -7.34
N ILE A 30 -1.67 14.11 -6.57
CA ILE A 30 -1.32 13.82 -5.17
C ILE A 30 0.11 13.28 -5.08
N CYS A 31 0.46 12.30 -5.92
CA CYS A 31 1.78 11.69 -5.90
C CYS A 31 2.88 12.68 -6.32
N GLU A 32 2.62 13.54 -7.31
CA GLU A 32 3.56 14.60 -7.70
C GLU A 32 3.79 15.59 -6.58
N ALA A 33 2.73 16.06 -5.91
CA ALA A 33 2.84 16.96 -4.78
C ALA A 33 3.63 16.34 -3.63
N LEU A 34 3.41 15.05 -3.30
CA LEU A 34 4.22 14.32 -2.33
C LEU A 34 5.67 14.17 -2.79
N SER A 35 5.88 13.95 -4.10
CA SER A 35 7.22 13.77 -4.67
C SER A 35 8.04 15.06 -4.65
N ASP A 36 7.40 16.22 -4.77
CA ASP A 36 8.07 17.52 -4.67
C ASP A 36 8.60 17.81 -3.25
N MET A 37 8.11 17.08 -2.24
CA MET A 37 8.65 17.11 -0.88
C MET A 37 9.92 16.25 -0.71
N GLY A 38 10.36 15.52 -1.76
CA GLY A 38 11.62 14.77 -1.80
C GLY A 38 11.55 13.31 -2.24
N PRO A 39 10.55 12.48 -1.84
CA PRO A 39 10.53 11.07 -2.20
C PRO A 39 10.20 10.87 -3.69
N SER A 40 11.02 10.10 -4.40
CA SER A 40 10.79 9.77 -5.82
C SER A 40 9.89 8.55 -6.04
N ARG A 41 9.55 7.82 -4.97
CA ARG A 41 8.76 6.58 -5.00
C ARG A 41 7.65 6.67 -3.98
N ILE A 42 6.40 6.50 -4.43
CA ILE A 42 5.21 6.65 -3.61
C ILE A 42 4.24 5.52 -3.91
N VAL A 43 3.63 4.95 -2.88
CA VAL A 43 2.48 4.06 -3.02
C VAL A 43 1.35 4.62 -2.18
N ILE A 44 0.26 5.05 -2.81
CA ILE A 44 -0.97 5.34 -2.07
C ILE A 44 -1.66 4.00 -1.83
N THR A 45 -1.70 3.56 -0.58
CA THR A 45 -2.20 2.24 -0.19
C THR A 45 -3.67 2.27 0.22
N GLY A 46 -4.35 1.14 0.06
CA GLY A 46 -5.64 0.90 0.68
C GLY A 46 -6.80 1.72 0.09
N LEU A 47 -6.73 2.15 -1.16
CA LEU A 47 -7.86 2.77 -1.85
C LEU A 47 -8.97 1.74 -2.03
N GLN A 48 -10.11 1.92 -1.38
CA GLN A 48 -11.20 0.95 -1.44
C GLN A 48 -12.28 1.38 -2.43
N GLN A 49 -12.68 0.44 -3.30
CA GLN A 49 -13.83 0.60 -4.18
C GLN A 49 -14.63 -0.72 -4.22
N GLY A 50 -15.78 -0.75 -3.57
CA GLY A 50 -16.56 -1.98 -3.40
C GLY A 50 -15.75 -3.06 -2.67
N ASP A 51 -15.63 -4.23 -3.28
CA ASP A 51 -14.87 -5.38 -2.75
C ASP A 51 -13.40 -5.41 -3.21
N LEU A 52 -12.92 -4.34 -3.81
CA LEU A 52 -11.54 -4.23 -4.27
C LEU A 52 -10.76 -3.22 -3.43
N ILE A 53 -9.51 -3.55 -3.21
CA ILE A 53 -8.48 -2.68 -2.64
C ILE A 53 -7.48 -2.36 -3.74
N PHE A 54 -7.19 -1.09 -3.90
CA PHE A 54 -6.22 -0.61 -4.88
C PHE A 54 -5.01 -0.01 -4.18
N ASN A 55 -3.84 -0.23 -4.77
CA ASN A 55 -2.59 0.42 -4.42
C ASN A 55 -2.09 1.16 -5.65
N TYR A 56 -1.95 2.47 -5.55
CA TYR A 56 -1.47 3.31 -6.65
C TYR A 56 0.04 3.49 -6.54
N ILE A 57 0.77 2.98 -7.53
CA ILE A 57 2.22 2.95 -7.56
C ILE A 57 2.72 4.09 -8.45
N PHE A 58 3.48 5.01 -7.88
CA PHE A 58 4.09 6.15 -8.56
C PHE A 58 5.61 6.13 -8.37
N GLU A 59 6.34 6.26 -9.47
CA GLU A 59 7.78 6.51 -9.47
C GLU A 59 8.06 7.70 -10.38
N LYS A 60 8.74 8.74 -9.88
CA LYS A 60 9.01 9.98 -10.60
C LYS A 60 9.67 9.70 -11.95
N ASN A 61 9.16 10.31 -13.01
CA ASN A 61 9.58 10.10 -14.41
C ASN A 61 9.31 8.70 -14.99
N LYS A 62 8.43 7.92 -14.37
CA LYS A 62 7.98 6.63 -14.91
C LYS A 62 6.46 6.56 -14.99
N THR A 63 5.94 5.60 -15.76
CA THR A 63 4.50 5.32 -15.82
C THR A 63 4.00 4.78 -14.51
N SER A 64 2.94 5.36 -13.98
CA SER A 64 2.23 4.88 -12.79
C SER A 64 1.50 3.57 -13.06
N GLU A 65 1.15 2.83 -12.01
CA GLU A 65 0.42 1.57 -12.10
C GLU A 65 -0.59 1.46 -10.96
N LEU A 66 -1.79 1.00 -11.28
CA LEU A 66 -2.81 0.67 -10.28
C LEU A 66 -2.86 -0.85 -10.08
N LEU A 67 -2.54 -1.30 -8.89
CA LEU A 67 -2.57 -2.72 -8.52
C LEU A 67 -3.80 -2.98 -7.65
N SER A 68 -4.66 -3.90 -8.09
CA SER A 68 -5.89 -4.26 -7.36
C SER A 68 -5.80 -5.64 -6.74
N THR A 69 -6.40 -5.78 -5.55
CA THR A 69 -6.62 -7.04 -4.85
C THR A 69 -8.05 -7.10 -4.33
N ARG A 70 -8.51 -8.30 -3.95
CA ARG A 70 -9.82 -8.43 -3.30
C ARG A 70 -9.70 -8.10 -1.81
N LYS A 71 -10.68 -7.40 -1.28
CA LYS A 71 -10.79 -7.19 0.16
C LYS A 71 -11.12 -8.51 0.85
N ILE A 72 -10.27 -8.94 1.77
CA ILE A 72 -10.44 -10.15 2.57
C ILE A 72 -10.59 -9.74 4.03
N GLY A 73 -11.70 -10.09 4.66
CA GLY A 73 -11.93 -9.78 6.07
C GLY A 73 -12.06 -8.29 6.38
N GLY A 74 -11.86 -7.95 7.66
CA GLY A 74 -11.84 -6.57 8.17
C GLY A 74 -10.45 -5.96 8.18
N ASP A 75 -10.40 -4.65 8.45
CA ASP A 75 -9.14 -3.94 8.59
C ASP A 75 -8.34 -4.49 9.78
N ARG A 76 -7.03 -4.68 9.59
CA ARG A 76 -6.11 -5.18 10.61
C ARG A 76 -4.95 -4.22 10.78
N SER A 77 -4.59 -3.94 12.03
CA SER A 77 -3.42 -3.13 12.35
C SER A 77 -2.13 -3.83 11.93
N GLY A 78 -1.07 -3.05 11.62
CA GLY A 78 0.24 -3.57 11.23
C GLY A 78 0.38 -3.91 9.75
N THR A 79 -0.70 -3.94 8.96
CA THR A 79 -0.65 -4.23 7.52
C THR A 79 0.27 -3.27 6.78
N GLY A 80 0.17 -1.96 7.08
CA GLY A 80 1.02 -0.93 6.47
C GLY A 80 2.50 -1.08 6.84
N ASP A 81 2.79 -1.45 8.10
CA ASP A 81 4.16 -1.64 8.58
C ASP A 81 4.82 -2.85 7.88
N VAL A 82 4.10 -3.96 7.77
CA VAL A 82 4.58 -5.14 7.04
C VAL A 82 4.79 -4.82 5.56
N PHE A 83 3.82 -4.12 4.94
CA PHE A 83 3.94 -3.69 3.54
C PHE A 83 5.21 -2.88 3.30
N SER A 84 5.41 -1.80 4.07
CA SER A 84 6.56 -0.90 3.91
C SER A 84 7.89 -1.60 4.20
N SER A 85 7.91 -2.53 5.15
CA SER A 85 9.10 -3.32 5.48
C SER A 85 9.51 -4.24 4.33
N ILE A 86 8.55 -4.96 3.71
CA ILE A 86 8.83 -5.85 2.58
C ILE A 86 9.31 -5.04 1.37
N VAL A 87 8.63 -3.93 1.03
CA VAL A 87 9.05 -3.08 -0.09
C VAL A 87 10.45 -2.53 0.15
N THR A 88 10.75 -2.06 1.36
CA THR A 88 12.08 -1.54 1.71
C THR A 88 13.15 -2.61 1.60
N GLY A 89 12.92 -3.79 2.16
CA GLY A 89 13.84 -4.93 2.08
C GLY A 89 14.14 -5.34 0.64
N ALA A 90 13.10 -5.44 -0.20
CA ALA A 90 13.24 -5.78 -1.61
C ALA A 90 14.04 -4.73 -2.40
N LEU A 91 13.82 -3.44 -2.11
CA LEU A 91 14.61 -2.35 -2.73
C LEU A 91 16.08 -2.39 -2.33
N ILE A 92 16.39 -2.69 -1.06
CA ILE A 92 17.78 -2.85 -0.59
C ILE A 92 18.44 -4.03 -1.29
N GLN A 93 17.70 -5.09 -1.60
CA GLN A 93 18.17 -6.25 -2.37
C GLN A 93 18.31 -5.97 -3.89
N GLY A 94 18.01 -4.76 -4.34
CA GLY A 94 18.17 -4.34 -5.74
C GLY A 94 16.97 -4.67 -6.64
N GLN A 95 15.82 -5.08 -6.09
CA GLN A 95 14.61 -5.28 -6.88
C GLN A 95 14.07 -3.93 -7.39
N ASP A 96 13.42 -3.93 -8.54
CA ASP A 96 12.72 -2.74 -9.02
C ASP A 96 11.49 -2.44 -8.16
N PHE A 97 11.07 -1.16 -8.15
CA PHE A 97 10.05 -0.68 -7.23
C PHE A 97 8.69 -1.36 -7.44
N LYS A 98 8.26 -1.54 -8.70
CA LYS A 98 6.96 -2.17 -9.00
C LYS A 98 6.94 -3.63 -8.59
N THR A 99 8.03 -4.36 -8.83
CA THR A 99 8.20 -5.75 -8.40
C THR A 99 8.18 -5.85 -6.88
N ALA A 100 8.88 -4.96 -6.18
CA ALA A 100 8.88 -4.91 -4.72
C ALA A 100 7.47 -4.69 -4.14
N VAL A 101 6.70 -3.77 -4.73
CA VAL A 101 5.31 -3.52 -4.31
C VAL A 101 4.42 -4.73 -4.58
N LYS A 102 4.51 -5.34 -5.77
CA LYS A 102 3.73 -6.55 -6.11
C LYS A 102 4.03 -7.71 -5.15
N ARG A 103 5.31 -7.88 -4.77
CA ARG A 103 5.72 -8.88 -3.78
C ARG A 103 5.06 -8.62 -2.43
N ALA A 104 5.09 -7.37 -1.94
CA ALA A 104 4.47 -6.99 -0.67
C ALA A 104 2.95 -7.22 -0.68
N VAL A 105 2.27 -6.86 -1.75
CA VAL A 105 0.81 -7.09 -1.90
C VAL A 105 0.50 -8.58 -1.90
N THR A 106 1.23 -9.40 -2.68
CA THR A 106 1.01 -10.85 -2.75
C THR A 106 1.23 -11.52 -1.39
N PHE A 107 2.25 -11.10 -0.66
CA PHE A 107 2.52 -11.59 0.70
C PHE A 107 1.36 -11.24 1.65
N LEU A 108 0.93 -9.98 1.63
CA LEU A 108 -0.17 -9.51 2.49
C LEU A 108 -1.49 -10.20 2.18
N ASP A 109 -1.81 -10.45 0.91
CA ASP A 109 -3.02 -11.17 0.53
C ASP A 109 -3.06 -12.56 1.17
N LYS A 110 -1.92 -13.28 1.20
CA LYS A 110 -1.81 -14.58 1.87
C LYS A 110 -1.95 -14.46 3.39
N ALA A 111 -1.23 -13.54 4.00
CA ALA A 111 -1.25 -13.33 5.45
C ALA A 111 -2.64 -12.88 5.95
N ILE A 112 -3.33 -12.00 5.22
CA ILE A 112 -4.69 -11.55 5.53
C ILE A 112 -5.68 -12.71 5.37
N ALA A 113 -5.59 -13.51 4.31
CA ALA A 113 -6.44 -14.68 4.10
C ALA A 113 -6.27 -15.70 5.23
N TYR A 114 -5.04 -15.98 5.64
CA TYR A 114 -4.74 -16.85 6.78
C TYR A 114 -5.30 -16.28 8.09
N THR A 115 -5.08 -14.99 8.33
CA THR A 115 -5.61 -14.30 9.52
C THR A 115 -7.14 -14.39 9.60
N ALA A 116 -7.81 -14.25 8.46
CA ALA A 116 -9.27 -14.36 8.40
C ALA A 116 -9.77 -15.77 8.76
N GLN A 117 -9.01 -16.82 8.43
CA GLN A 117 -9.33 -18.21 8.79
C GLN A 117 -9.09 -18.51 10.28
N MET A 118 -8.06 -17.91 10.85
CA MET A 118 -7.70 -18.11 12.28
C MET A 118 -8.60 -17.33 13.25
N GLU A 119 -9.37 -16.36 12.74
CA GLU A 119 -10.28 -15.51 13.52
C GLU A 119 -9.68 -14.95 14.83
N PRO A 120 -8.42 -14.46 14.85
CA PRO A 120 -7.85 -13.91 16.06
C PRO A 120 -8.60 -12.64 16.49
N PRO A 121 -8.54 -12.24 17.77
CA PRO A 121 -9.08 -10.96 18.20
C PRO A 121 -8.57 -9.82 17.31
N TRP A 122 -9.43 -8.86 17.00
CA TRP A 122 -9.15 -7.78 16.02
C TRP A 122 -7.87 -6.98 16.33
N ASN A 123 -7.48 -6.90 17.59
CA ASN A 123 -6.32 -6.15 18.07
C ASN A 123 -4.98 -6.90 17.97
N TYR A 124 -4.99 -8.16 17.51
CA TYR A 124 -3.76 -8.95 17.33
C TYR A 124 -3.03 -8.63 16.02
N GLY A 125 -3.64 -7.86 15.13
CA GLY A 125 -3.04 -7.54 13.83
C GLY A 125 -3.17 -8.67 12.82
N ILE A 126 -2.26 -8.70 11.84
CA ILE A 126 -2.17 -9.78 10.85
C ILE A 126 -1.20 -10.88 11.30
N CYS A 127 -1.56 -12.13 11.04
CA CYS A 127 -0.71 -13.29 11.30
C CYS A 127 0.20 -13.49 10.07
N PHE A 128 1.36 -12.87 10.06
CA PHE A 128 2.29 -12.89 8.91
C PHE A 128 3.47 -13.85 9.11
N GLU A 129 3.70 -14.33 10.33
CA GLU A 129 4.85 -15.12 10.72
C GLU A 129 4.98 -16.43 9.94
N GLU A 130 3.83 -17.04 9.58
CA GLU A 130 3.79 -18.30 8.82
C GLU A 130 4.36 -18.19 7.41
N TYR A 131 4.49 -16.96 6.90
CA TYR A 131 4.95 -16.69 5.53
C TYR A 131 6.31 -15.99 5.45
N LEU A 132 7.01 -15.81 6.57
CA LEU A 132 8.30 -15.09 6.60
C LEU A 132 9.37 -15.70 5.70
N GLU A 133 9.32 -17.01 5.44
CA GLU A 133 10.26 -17.68 4.55
C GLU A 133 10.06 -17.30 3.06
N GLU A 134 8.97 -16.62 2.72
CA GLU A 134 8.65 -16.22 1.34
C GLU A 134 9.20 -14.83 0.97
N ILE A 135 9.80 -14.11 1.92
CA ILE A 135 10.29 -12.72 1.75
C ILE A 135 11.82 -12.59 1.86
#